data_d380a33e6cdfea7d0638057b667326bc
#
_entry.id   d380a33e6cdfea7d0638057b667326bc
#
_cell.length_a   1.000
_cell.length_b   1.000
_cell.length_c   1.000
_cell.angle_alpha   90.00
_cell.angle_beta   90.00
_cell.angle_gamma   90.00
#
_symmetry.space_group_name_H-M   'P 1'
#
loop_
_entity.id
_entity.type
_entity.pdbx_description
1 polymer ?
#
loop_
_entity_poly.entity_id
_entity_poly.type
_entity_poly.pdbx_seq_one_letter_code
_entity_poly.pdbx_strand_id
1 'polypeptide(L)'
;MKRSDKHGKNRTGAYIAGAVILIAAAGGGYFYYQHYQETQAVEAGEKTVEQFVQALNKGDYNKAAEMTSKKAANKSALSEKEILDKYQNIYGAADVKGLQISNLKVDKKDDSTYSFSYKAKMNTSLGELKDLSYKGTLDRNDGQTTINWQPNLVFPEMEGNDKVSLTTQEAARGNIIDRNGEPLATTGKLKQLGVVPSKLGDGGEKTANIKAIASSFDLTEDAINQAISQSWVQPDYFVPLKIIDGATPELPAGATIQEVDGRYYPLGEAAAQLIGYVGDITAEDIDKNPELSSNGKIGRSGLEMAFDKDLRGTTGGKLSITDADGVEKKVLIEHEVQNGKDIKLTIDAKAQKTAFDSLGGKAGATVATTPKTGDLLALASSPSYDPNKMTNGISQEDYKAYEENPEHPFISRFATGYAPGSTFKIITAAIGFDNGTIDPNEVLTINGLKWQKDSSWGSFQTTRVSSDVSQVDLKTALIYSDNIYAAQETLKMGEKKFRTGLDKFIFGEDLDLPISMNPAQISNEDSFNSDILLADTGY
;
A
#
# COMPACT_ATOMS: atom_id res chain seq x y z
N MET A 1 -30.80 58.88 97.72
CA MET A 1 -29.97 57.81 98.28
C MET A 1 -29.81 56.72 97.26
N LYS A 2 -28.53 56.30 96.90
CA LYS A 2 -28.06 55.14 96.11
C LYS A 2 -28.21 55.26 94.60
N ARG A 3 -27.13 55.55 94.01
CA ARG A 3 -25.96 54.87 93.44
C ARG A 3 -26.23 54.24 92.03
N SER A 4 -25.57 54.90 91.16
CA SER A 4 -25.31 54.46 89.78
C SER A 4 -24.40 53.24 89.70
N ASP A 5 -24.59 52.38 88.70
CA ASP A 5 -23.50 51.61 88.20
C ASP A 5 -23.46 51.71 86.68
N LYS A 6 -22.28 52.11 86.19
CA LYS A 6 -21.90 52.23 84.81
C LYS A 6 -21.47 50.86 84.30
N HIS A 7 -22.07 50.34 83.25
CA HIS A 7 -21.49 49.26 82.49
C HIS A 7 -20.69 49.82 81.30
N GLY A 8 -19.38 49.78 81.47
CA GLY A 8 -18.44 50.01 80.38
C GLY A 8 -18.51 48.86 79.36
N LYS A 9 -18.98 49.14 78.15
CA LYS A 9 -18.91 48.22 77.04
C LYS A 9 -17.48 48.10 76.58
N ASN A 10 -16.91 46.88 76.69
CA ASN A 10 -15.61 46.46 76.14
C ASN A 10 -15.62 46.57 74.59
N ARG A 11 -15.16 47.72 74.08
CA ARG A 11 -14.94 47.90 72.60
C ARG A 11 -13.70 47.18 72.08
N THR A 12 -12.83 46.71 72.93
CA THR A 12 -11.58 46.02 72.57
C THR A 12 -11.81 44.62 71.96
N GLY A 13 -12.84 43.90 72.44
CA GLY A 13 -13.15 42.53 71.86
C GLY A 13 -13.68 42.57 70.44
N ALA A 14 -14.40 43.67 70.06
CA ALA A 14 -14.94 43.76 68.67
C ALA A 14 -13.85 44.07 67.63
N TYR A 15 -12.79 44.81 68.02
CA TYR A 15 -11.65 45.08 67.11
C TYR A 15 -10.74 43.85 66.93
N ILE A 16 -10.58 42.99 67.94
CA ILE A 16 -9.79 41.75 67.84
C ILE A 16 -10.55 40.71 67.00
N ALA A 17 -11.87 40.54 67.14
CA ALA A 17 -12.66 39.67 66.32
C ALA A 17 -12.70 40.12 64.85
N GLY A 18 -12.80 41.43 64.59
CA GLY A 18 -12.74 41.99 63.23
C GLY A 18 -11.38 41.79 62.58
N ALA A 19 -10.27 41.95 63.30
CA ALA A 19 -8.90 41.70 62.78
C ALA A 19 -8.65 40.26 62.51
N VAL A 20 -9.14 39.28 63.28
CA VAL A 20 -9.02 37.85 63.05
C VAL A 20 -9.82 37.44 61.84
N ILE A 21 -11.01 37.96 61.58
CA ILE A 21 -11.83 37.69 60.39
C ILE A 21 -11.17 38.27 59.15
N LEU A 22 -10.58 39.44 59.19
CA LEU A 22 -9.85 40.03 58.04
C LEU A 22 -8.56 39.29 57.74
N ILE A 23 -7.84 38.81 58.74
CA ILE A 23 -6.65 37.96 58.53
C ILE A 23 -7.05 36.61 58.01
N ALA A 24 -8.14 36.00 58.46
CA ALA A 24 -8.65 34.73 57.91
C ALA A 24 -9.18 34.89 56.47
N ALA A 25 -9.86 36.01 56.17
CA ALA A 25 -10.33 36.28 54.79
C ALA A 25 -9.15 36.61 53.83
N ALA A 26 -8.15 37.37 54.28
CA ALA A 26 -6.95 37.67 53.54
C ALA A 26 -6.10 36.40 53.35
N GLY A 27 -5.95 35.56 54.37
CA GLY A 27 -5.29 34.26 54.31
C GLY A 27 -6.00 33.29 53.37
N GLY A 28 -7.34 33.18 53.49
CA GLY A 28 -8.16 32.36 52.60
C GLY A 28 -8.12 32.83 51.14
N GLY A 29 -8.19 34.15 50.92
CA GLY A 29 -8.06 34.74 49.58
C GLY A 29 -6.67 34.53 48.99
N TYR A 30 -5.60 34.63 49.80
CA TYR A 30 -4.23 34.35 49.38
C TYR A 30 -4.04 32.87 49.02
N PHE A 31 -4.54 31.94 49.84
CA PHE A 31 -4.50 30.49 49.51
C PHE A 31 -5.30 30.17 48.27
N TYR A 32 -6.47 30.75 48.07
CA TYR A 32 -7.26 30.58 46.86
C TYR A 32 -6.54 31.12 45.63
N TYR A 33 -5.94 32.30 45.74
CA TYR A 33 -5.16 32.89 44.64
C TYR A 33 -3.91 32.07 44.32
N GLN A 34 -3.18 31.58 45.30
CA GLN A 34 -2.03 30.70 45.11
C GLN A 34 -2.44 29.38 44.41
N HIS A 35 -3.52 28.76 44.88
CA HIS A 35 -4.03 27.52 44.25
C HIS A 35 -4.50 27.76 42.82
N TYR A 36 -5.16 28.86 42.55
CA TYR A 36 -5.58 29.26 41.20
C TYR A 36 -4.37 29.46 40.28
N GLN A 37 -3.34 30.16 40.71
CA GLN A 37 -2.10 30.38 39.96
C GLN A 37 -1.36 29.07 39.70
N GLU A 38 -1.33 28.15 40.64
CA GLU A 38 -0.73 26.85 40.52
C GLU A 38 -1.47 25.97 39.48
N THR A 39 -2.81 25.97 39.54
CA THR A 39 -3.63 25.25 38.55
C THR A 39 -3.37 25.77 37.13
N GLN A 40 -3.35 27.08 36.93
CA GLN A 40 -3.03 27.69 35.62
C GLN A 40 -1.61 27.37 35.16
N ALA A 41 -0.67 27.21 36.06
CA ALA A 41 0.69 26.87 35.74
C ALA A 41 0.83 25.39 35.33
N VAL A 42 0.12 24.48 35.99
CA VAL A 42 0.04 23.07 35.65
C VAL A 42 -0.59 22.87 34.26
N GLU A 43 -1.75 23.51 34.02
CA GLU A 43 -2.43 23.49 32.72
C GLU A 43 -1.53 24.03 31.58
N ALA A 44 -0.79 25.11 31.82
CA ALA A 44 0.17 25.65 30.86
C ALA A 44 1.34 24.66 30.60
N GLY A 45 1.78 23.95 31.64
CA GLY A 45 2.79 22.91 31.54
C GLY A 45 2.32 21.72 30.69
N GLU A 46 1.12 21.22 30.97
CA GLU A 46 0.51 20.12 30.18
C GLU A 46 0.40 20.49 28.70
N LYS A 47 -0.14 21.68 28.41
CA LYS A 47 -0.25 22.20 27.05
C LYS A 47 1.12 22.31 26.35
N THR A 48 2.16 22.73 27.07
CA THR A 48 3.52 22.84 26.51
C THR A 48 4.06 21.46 26.14
N VAL A 49 3.90 20.45 27.02
CA VAL A 49 4.34 19.08 26.74
C VAL A 49 3.56 18.48 25.56
N GLU A 50 2.24 18.67 25.52
CA GLU A 50 1.40 18.21 24.39
C GLU A 50 1.82 18.85 23.07
N GLN A 51 2.08 20.15 23.05
CA GLN A 51 2.55 20.84 21.84
C GLN A 51 3.93 20.38 21.40
N PHE A 52 4.84 20.12 22.33
CA PHE A 52 6.16 19.57 22.05
C PHE A 52 6.05 18.19 21.39
N VAL A 53 5.29 17.29 22.00
CA VAL A 53 5.06 15.95 21.45
C VAL A 53 4.35 16.02 20.09
N GLN A 54 3.39 16.92 19.93
CA GLN A 54 2.72 17.12 18.65
C GLN A 54 3.67 17.63 17.56
N ALA A 55 4.62 18.51 17.90
CA ALA A 55 5.66 18.96 16.97
C ALA A 55 6.55 17.78 16.55
N LEU A 56 7.00 16.95 17.50
CA LEU A 56 7.78 15.73 17.20
C LEU A 56 7.01 14.77 16.30
N ASN A 57 5.73 14.53 16.58
CA ASN A 57 4.89 13.62 15.79
C ASN A 57 4.66 14.11 14.35
N LYS A 58 4.72 15.42 14.12
CA LYS A 58 4.61 16.05 12.78
C LYS A 58 5.95 16.13 12.04
N GLY A 59 7.06 15.73 12.67
CA GLY A 59 8.40 15.94 12.12
C GLY A 59 8.88 17.41 12.16
N ASP A 60 8.15 18.28 12.87
CA ASP A 60 8.52 19.69 13.04
C ASP A 60 9.53 19.84 14.20
N TYR A 61 10.73 19.31 13.97
CA TYR A 61 11.78 19.30 14.99
C TYR A 61 12.31 20.70 15.33
N ASN A 62 12.20 21.65 14.40
CA ASN A 62 12.51 23.06 14.64
C ASN A 62 11.63 23.61 15.76
N LYS A 63 10.31 23.45 15.61
CA LYS A 63 9.34 23.90 16.61
C LYS A 63 9.52 23.21 17.95
N ALA A 64 9.84 21.90 17.95
CA ALA A 64 10.13 21.18 19.18
C ALA A 64 11.37 21.74 19.88
N ALA A 65 12.46 22.04 19.15
CA ALA A 65 13.67 22.63 19.71
C ALA A 65 13.45 24.06 20.25
N GLU A 66 12.67 24.90 19.58
CA GLU A 66 12.28 26.25 20.04
C GLU A 66 11.53 26.26 21.39
N MET A 67 10.83 25.17 21.72
CA MET A 67 10.10 25.02 22.98
C MET A 67 10.98 24.65 24.16
N THR A 68 12.28 24.43 23.92
CA THR A 68 13.23 24.08 24.98
C THR A 68 13.87 25.30 25.65
N SER A 69 14.31 25.15 26.90
CA SER A 69 14.92 26.23 27.65
C SER A 69 16.32 26.57 27.09
N LYS A 70 16.56 27.86 26.83
CA LYS A 70 17.86 28.39 26.41
C LYS A 70 18.86 28.52 27.59
N LYS A 71 18.40 28.30 28.83
CA LYS A 71 19.26 28.36 30.00
C LYS A 71 19.98 27.02 30.18
N ALA A 72 21.24 27.03 29.88
CA ALA A 72 22.15 25.94 30.28
C ALA A 72 22.21 25.89 31.83
N ALA A 73 21.36 25.06 32.43
CA ALA A 73 21.47 24.75 33.85
C ALA A 73 22.77 23.97 34.18
N ASN A 74 23.41 23.39 33.15
CA ASN A 74 24.71 22.72 33.24
C ASN A 74 25.53 22.99 31.97
N LYS A 75 26.87 22.97 32.08
CA LYS A 75 27.84 23.13 30.97
C LYS A 75 27.71 22.12 29.80
N SER A 76 26.73 21.21 29.84
CA SER A 76 26.42 20.18 28.84
C SER A 76 25.08 20.37 28.13
N ALA A 77 24.41 21.52 28.26
CA ALA A 77 23.15 21.77 27.56
C ALA A 77 23.38 21.96 26.06
N LEU A 78 22.71 21.17 25.23
CA LEU A 78 22.73 21.30 23.78
C LEU A 78 22.04 22.59 23.34
N SER A 79 22.54 23.20 22.26
CA SER A 79 21.89 24.30 21.59
C SER A 79 20.60 23.83 20.88
N GLU A 80 19.68 24.75 20.54
CA GLU A 80 18.48 24.43 19.75
C GLU A 80 18.83 23.67 18.47
N LYS A 81 19.92 24.04 17.80
CA LYS A 81 20.39 23.36 16.59
C LYS A 81 20.82 21.91 16.87
N GLU A 82 21.57 21.67 17.93
CA GLU A 82 22.00 20.33 18.30
C GLU A 82 20.82 19.44 18.74
N ILE A 83 19.80 20.01 19.39
CA ILE A 83 18.56 19.30 19.72
C ILE A 83 17.78 18.95 18.44
N LEU A 84 17.63 19.91 17.52
CA LEU A 84 17.03 19.70 16.21
C LEU A 84 17.76 18.56 15.46
N ASP A 85 19.09 18.67 15.31
CA ASP A 85 19.91 17.70 14.59
C ASP A 85 19.79 16.30 15.23
N LYS A 86 19.68 16.24 16.56
CA LYS A 86 19.54 14.96 17.29
C LYS A 86 18.19 14.30 16.99
N TYR A 87 17.07 15.02 17.01
CA TYR A 87 15.78 14.46 16.65
C TYR A 87 15.72 14.11 15.17
N GLN A 88 16.19 14.98 14.29
CA GLN A 88 16.19 14.74 12.84
C GLN A 88 17.00 13.49 12.48
N ASN A 89 18.17 13.31 13.07
CA ASN A 89 19.01 12.15 12.82
C ASN A 89 18.44 10.86 13.42
N ILE A 90 17.92 10.89 14.65
CA ILE A 90 17.46 9.67 15.34
C ILE A 90 16.05 9.29 14.86
N TYR A 91 15.09 10.22 14.90
CA TYR A 91 13.72 9.93 14.51
C TYR A 91 13.58 9.75 13.01
N GLY A 92 14.36 10.52 12.21
CA GLY A 92 14.41 10.34 10.76
C GLY A 92 15.00 8.98 10.36
N ALA A 93 16.14 8.57 10.95
CA ALA A 93 16.75 7.27 10.65
C ALA A 93 15.87 6.09 11.12
N ALA A 94 15.23 6.21 12.28
CA ALA A 94 14.33 5.18 12.80
C ALA A 94 12.93 5.20 12.18
N ASP A 95 12.63 6.14 11.29
CA ASP A 95 11.31 6.38 10.67
C ASP A 95 10.18 6.49 11.72
N VAL A 96 10.42 7.29 12.78
CA VAL A 96 9.48 7.45 13.89
C VAL A 96 8.22 8.17 13.43
N LYS A 97 7.06 7.53 13.63
CA LYS A 97 5.73 8.03 13.28
C LYS A 97 4.68 7.65 14.32
N GLY A 98 3.54 8.30 14.27
CA GLY A 98 2.40 7.93 15.10
C GLY A 98 2.67 8.05 16.59
N LEU A 99 3.50 9.01 17.04
CA LEU A 99 3.80 9.27 18.44
C LEU A 99 2.53 9.70 19.17
N GLN A 100 2.09 8.87 20.10
CA GLN A 100 0.91 9.11 20.94
C GLN A 100 1.31 9.05 22.41
N ILE A 101 0.77 9.95 23.22
CA ILE A 101 1.00 9.98 24.66
C ILE A 101 -0.26 9.69 25.45
N SER A 102 -0.06 9.19 26.65
CA SER A 102 -1.09 8.93 27.65
C SER A 102 -0.56 9.18 29.05
N ASN A 103 -1.47 9.35 30.01
CA ASN A 103 -1.13 9.53 31.42
C ASN A 103 -0.18 10.72 31.68
N LEU A 104 -0.35 11.81 30.92
CA LEU A 104 0.41 13.03 31.16
C LEU A 104 0.07 13.56 32.55
N LYS A 105 1.10 13.90 33.32
CA LYS A 105 1.03 14.52 34.63
C LYS A 105 2.08 15.61 34.70
N VAL A 106 1.69 16.73 35.27
CA VAL A 106 2.58 17.85 35.58
C VAL A 106 2.41 18.21 37.06
N ASP A 107 3.47 18.19 37.81
CA ASP A 107 3.49 18.47 39.25
C ASP A 107 4.48 19.60 39.55
N LYS A 108 4.10 20.50 40.45
CA LYS A 108 4.99 21.57 40.92
C LYS A 108 6.14 20.98 41.74
N LYS A 109 7.37 21.36 41.41
CA LYS A 109 8.59 20.97 42.14
C LYS A 109 9.11 22.07 43.03
N ASP A 110 9.17 23.29 42.53
CA ASP A 110 9.51 24.52 43.26
C ASP A 110 8.77 25.72 42.64
N ASP A 111 9.17 26.96 42.96
CA ASP A 111 8.43 28.17 42.55
C ASP A 111 8.45 28.43 41.04
N SER A 112 9.44 27.94 40.33
CA SER A 112 9.61 28.13 38.87
C SER A 112 9.76 26.84 38.08
N THR A 113 9.92 25.70 38.74
CA THR A 113 10.18 24.41 38.11
C THR A 113 9.01 23.44 38.33
N TYR A 114 8.61 22.75 37.27
CA TYR A 114 7.59 21.71 37.28
C TYR A 114 8.21 20.42 36.75
N SER A 115 7.83 19.28 37.31
CA SER A 115 8.13 17.99 36.76
C SER A 115 6.99 17.50 35.91
N PHE A 116 7.30 16.78 34.81
CA PHE A 116 6.29 16.09 34.02
C PHE A 116 6.64 14.62 33.78
N SER A 117 5.62 13.82 33.56
CA SER A 117 5.77 12.44 33.13
C SER A 117 4.63 12.04 32.21
N TYR A 118 4.92 11.17 31.24
CA TYR A 118 3.90 10.57 30.38
C TYR A 118 4.36 9.21 29.89
N LYS A 119 3.41 8.38 29.44
CA LYS A 119 3.68 7.19 28.66
C LYS A 119 3.49 7.50 27.18
N ALA A 120 4.34 6.90 26.34
CA ALA A 120 4.24 7.05 24.90
C ALA A 120 4.30 5.70 24.18
N LYS A 121 3.72 5.69 22.98
CA LYS A 121 3.92 4.67 21.96
C LYS A 121 4.21 5.35 20.63
N MET A 122 4.99 4.70 19.78
CA MET A 122 5.34 5.18 18.45
C MET A 122 5.68 4.02 17.52
N ASN A 123 5.51 4.21 16.24
CA ASN A 123 5.96 3.27 15.22
C ASN A 123 7.38 3.63 14.77
N THR A 124 8.16 2.61 14.45
CA THR A 124 9.49 2.73 13.85
C THR A 124 9.55 1.83 12.63
N SER A 125 10.63 1.92 11.83
CA SER A 125 10.90 1.00 10.73
C SER A 125 10.98 -0.49 11.15
N LEU A 126 11.17 -0.76 12.44
CA LEU A 126 11.22 -2.11 13.01
C LEU A 126 9.92 -2.52 13.73
N GLY A 127 8.91 -1.66 13.77
CA GLY A 127 7.64 -1.91 14.44
C GLY A 127 7.32 -0.95 15.57
N GLU A 128 6.30 -1.28 16.36
CA GLU A 128 5.76 -0.39 17.40
C GLU A 128 6.54 -0.52 18.71
N LEU A 129 7.06 0.61 19.20
CA LEU A 129 7.56 0.79 20.57
C LEU A 129 6.40 1.16 21.48
N LYS A 130 6.19 0.42 22.57
CA LYS A 130 5.10 0.60 23.55
C LYS A 130 5.65 0.90 24.94
N ASP A 131 4.77 1.49 25.77
CA ASP A 131 5.00 1.71 27.19
C ASP A 131 6.28 2.51 27.54
N LEU A 132 6.75 3.33 26.59
CA LEU A 132 7.89 4.21 26.84
C LEU A 132 7.53 5.23 27.93
N SER A 133 8.29 5.29 29.02
CA SER A 133 8.00 6.15 30.17
C SER A 133 8.93 7.34 30.19
N TYR A 134 8.41 8.49 29.76
CA TYR A 134 9.16 9.76 29.74
C TYR A 134 8.99 10.53 31.03
N LYS A 135 10.08 11.20 31.44
CA LYS A 135 10.11 12.14 32.57
C LYS A 135 10.99 13.32 32.23
N GLY A 136 10.58 14.50 32.65
CA GLY A 136 11.35 15.70 32.42
C GLY A 136 10.94 16.82 33.36
N THR A 137 11.50 18.00 33.16
CA THR A 137 11.15 19.22 33.91
C THR A 137 10.84 20.36 32.96
N LEU A 138 10.05 21.30 33.46
CA LEU A 138 9.67 22.56 32.81
C LEU A 138 10.11 23.71 33.67
N ASP A 139 10.62 24.78 33.07
CA ASP A 139 10.81 26.05 33.72
C ASP A 139 9.70 27.04 33.33
N ARG A 140 9.17 27.74 34.29
CA ARG A 140 8.19 28.80 34.08
C ARG A 140 8.75 30.14 34.56
N ASN A 141 9.00 31.07 33.63
CA ASN A 141 9.50 32.39 33.90
C ASN A 141 8.67 33.41 33.14
N ASP A 142 8.21 34.47 33.80
CA ASP A 142 7.44 35.58 33.21
C ASP A 142 6.22 35.13 32.40
N GLY A 143 5.55 34.05 32.85
CA GLY A 143 4.38 33.46 32.17
C GLY A 143 4.67 32.55 31.00
N GLN A 144 5.92 32.42 30.58
CA GLN A 144 6.34 31.46 29.57
C GLN A 144 6.80 30.13 30.21
N THR A 145 6.38 29.02 29.61
CA THR A 145 6.78 27.67 30.03
C THR A 145 7.67 27.06 28.96
N THR A 146 8.84 26.56 29.34
CA THR A 146 9.82 25.91 28.46
C THR A 146 10.25 24.57 29.01
N ILE A 147 10.60 23.63 28.10
CA ILE A 147 11.05 22.30 28.48
C ILE A 147 12.55 22.32 28.76
N ASN A 148 12.96 21.79 29.92
CA ASN A 148 14.36 21.53 30.19
C ASN A 148 14.78 20.24 29.49
N TRP A 149 15.28 20.41 28.25
CA TRP A 149 15.63 19.28 27.41
C TRP A 149 16.77 18.45 28.00
N GLN A 150 16.57 17.14 27.93
CA GLN A 150 17.55 16.12 28.33
C GLN A 150 17.51 14.99 27.27
N PRO A 151 18.60 14.21 27.07
CA PRO A 151 18.63 13.10 26.11
C PRO A 151 17.52 12.06 26.30
N ASN A 152 17.07 11.85 27.54
CA ASN A 152 15.95 10.97 27.86
C ASN A 152 14.58 11.41 27.29
N LEU A 153 14.51 12.59 26.69
CA LEU A 153 13.32 13.04 25.94
C LEU A 153 13.34 12.57 24.47
N VAL A 154 14.48 12.01 24.00
CA VAL A 154 14.54 11.29 22.72
C VAL A 154 14.07 9.85 22.95
N PHE A 155 14.79 9.10 23.80
CA PHE A 155 14.33 7.82 24.36
C PHE A 155 14.58 7.77 25.86
N PRO A 156 13.67 7.20 26.68
CA PRO A 156 13.63 7.38 28.14
C PRO A 156 14.93 7.04 28.88
N GLU A 157 15.77 6.16 28.35
CA GLU A 157 16.96 5.66 29.01
C GLU A 157 18.27 6.27 28.47
N MET A 158 18.15 7.27 27.57
CA MET A 158 19.32 8.00 27.08
C MET A 158 19.85 9.00 28.11
N GLU A 159 21.18 9.04 28.24
CA GLU A 159 21.91 9.93 29.13
C GLU A 159 23.10 10.58 28.41
N GLY A 160 23.49 11.75 28.84
CA GLY A 160 24.72 12.43 28.38
C GLY A 160 24.88 12.43 26.84
N ASN A 161 25.94 11.81 26.36
CA ASN A 161 26.29 11.71 24.93
C ASN A 161 25.85 10.40 24.27
N ASP A 162 24.87 9.71 24.86
CA ASP A 162 24.34 8.48 24.27
C ASP A 162 23.88 8.70 22.83
N LYS A 163 24.04 7.66 22.03
CA LYS A 163 23.64 7.59 20.63
C LYS A 163 22.55 6.53 20.47
N VAL A 164 21.94 6.52 19.31
CA VAL A 164 21.02 5.46 18.90
C VAL A 164 21.63 4.75 17.70
N SER A 165 21.68 3.43 17.76
CA SER A 165 22.10 2.55 16.67
C SER A 165 20.88 1.85 16.10
N LEU A 166 20.68 1.97 14.80
CA LEU A 166 19.72 1.20 14.03
C LEU A 166 20.45 0.29 13.06
N THR A 167 20.23 -1.00 13.19
CA THR A 167 20.64 -1.99 12.20
C THR A 167 19.37 -2.61 11.62
N THR A 168 19.27 -2.66 10.30
CA THR A 168 18.15 -3.29 9.60
C THR A 168 18.66 -4.43 8.73
N GLN A 169 17.86 -5.48 8.63
CA GLN A 169 18.07 -6.58 7.73
C GLN A 169 16.80 -6.75 6.91
N GLU A 170 16.87 -6.40 5.63
CA GLU A 170 15.72 -6.52 4.74
C GLU A 170 15.37 -8.00 4.54
N ALA A 171 14.06 -8.27 4.55
CA ALA A 171 13.54 -9.58 4.21
C ALA A 171 13.67 -9.82 2.70
N ALA A 172 14.14 -11.00 2.32
CA ALA A 172 14.07 -11.42 0.93
C ALA A 172 12.60 -11.65 0.53
N ARG A 173 12.15 -11.03 -0.57
CA ARG A 173 10.81 -11.25 -1.09
C ARG A 173 10.71 -12.66 -1.66
N GLY A 174 9.66 -13.41 -1.28
CA GLY A 174 9.36 -14.75 -1.77
C GLY A 174 9.13 -14.77 -3.29
N ASN A 175 9.32 -15.92 -3.90
CA ASN A 175 9.11 -16.12 -5.33
C ASN A 175 7.64 -16.47 -5.62
N ILE A 176 7.18 -16.16 -6.84
CA ILE A 176 5.99 -16.78 -7.41
C ILE A 176 6.50 -17.81 -8.41
N ILE A 177 6.17 -19.08 -8.20
CA ILE A 177 6.66 -20.19 -9.01
C ILE A 177 5.49 -20.94 -9.65
N ASP A 178 5.76 -21.52 -10.80
CA ASP A 178 4.81 -22.33 -11.52
C ASP A 178 4.61 -23.72 -10.87
N ARG A 179 3.76 -24.55 -11.43
CA ARG A 179 3.50 -25.92 -10.95
C ARG A 179 4.75 -26.81 -10.93
N ASN A 180 5.74 -26.53 -11.78
CA ASN A 180 6.97 -27.30 -11.95
C ASN A 180 8.14 -26.75 -11.12
N GLY A 181 7.96 -25.56 -10.48
CA GLY A 181 9.00 -24.86 -9.75
C GLY A 181 9.74 -23.80 -10.54
N GLU A 182 9.32 -23.55 -11.80
CA GLU A 182 9.91 -22.49 -12.63
C GLU A 182 9.47 -21.10 -12.13
N PRO A 183 10.38 -20.14 -12.04
CA PRO A 183 10.05 -18.81 -11.52
C PRO A 183 9.19 -18.01 -12.51
N LEU A 184 8.10 -17.43 -11.99
CA LEU A 184 7.24 -16.45 -12.66
C LEU A 184 7.51 -15.03 -12.15
N ALA A 185 7.91 -14.91 -10.90
CA ALA A 185 8.48 -13.71 -10.31
C ALA A 185 9.55 -14.12 -9.28
N THR A 186 10.75 -13.56 -9.38
CA THR A 186 11.89 -13.93 -8.53
C THR A 186 12.81 -12.74 -8.29
N THR A 187 13.80 -12.90 -7.42
CA THR A 187 14.93 -11.97 -7.32
C THR A 187 16.00 -12.41 -8.31
N GLY A 188 16.40 -11.52 -9.20
CA GLY A 188 17.42 -11.76 -10.22
C GLY A 188 18.51 -10.70 -10.19
N LYS A 189 19.61 -10.98 -10.91
CA LYS A 189 20.68 -9.99 -11.12
C LYS A 189 20.27 -9.07 -12.26
N LEU A 190 20.13 -7.78 -11.92
CA LEU A 190 19.78 -6.71 -12.86
C LEU A 190 21.00 -5.85 -13.13
N LYS A 191 21.09 -5.31 -14.33
CA LYS A 191 22.15 -4.37 -14.72
C LYS A 191 21.72 -2.96 -14.36
N GLN A 192 22.38 -2.38 -13.37
CA GLN A 192 22.14 -0.99 -12.98
C GLN A 192 23.17 -0.08 -13.64
N LEU A 193 22.70 0.79 -14.54
CA LEU A 193 23.47 1.90 -15.07
C LEU A 193 23.64 2.96 -13.99
N GLY A 194 24.83 3.49 -13.87
CA GLY A 194 25.13 4.64 -13.04
C GLY A 194 26.32 5.41 -13.57
N VAL A 195 26.67 6.48 -12.87
CA VAL A 195 27.84 7.31 -13.18
C VAL A 195 28.75 7.42 -11.98
N VAL A 196 30.05 7.61 -12.25
CA VAL A 196 31.05 7.95 -11.24
C VAL A 196 31.48 9.39 -11.51
N PRO A 197 31.15 10.38 -10.64
CA PRO A 197 31.36 11.80 -10.91
C PRO A 197 32.80 12.16 -11.32
N SER A 198 33.82 11.57 -10.66
CA SER A 198 35.23 11.81 -10.98
C SER A 198 35.64 11.37 -12.40
N LYS A 199 34.87 10.44 -13.01
CA LYS A 199 35.13 9.93 -14.36
C LYS A 199 34.37 10.67 -15.46
N LEU A 200 33.54 11.65 -15.10
CA LEU A 200 32.82 12.49 -16.09
C LEU A 200 33.69 13.58 -16.68
N GLY A 201 34.89 13.85 -16.15
CA GLY A 201 35.73 14.97 -16.50
C GLY A 201 35.24 16.29 -15.90
N ASP A 202 35.81 17.41 -16.36
CA ASP A 202 35.50 18.73 -15.84
C ASP A 202 34.99 19.68 -16.95
N GLY A 203 34.22 20.70 -16.53
CA GLY A 203 33.75 21.78 -17.44
C GLY A 203 33.01 21.24 -18.66
N GLY A 204 33.52 21.57 -19.86
CA GLY A 204 32.90 21.18 -21.12
C GLY A 204 32.93 19.68 -21.40
N GLU A 205 33.95 18.95 -20.92
CA GLU A 205 34.05 17.52 -21.04
C GLU A 205 32.95 16.83 -20.24
N LYS A 206 32.71 17.24 -18.98
CA LYS A 206 31.63 16.76 -18.16
C LYS A 206 30.28 16.92 -18.85
N THR A 207 30.01 18.10 -19.41
CA THR A 207 28.76 18.37 -20.13
C THR A 207 28.60 17.45 -21.35
N ALA A 208 29.67 17.25 -22.13
CA ALA A 208 29.64 16.37 -23.30
C ALA A 208 29.39 14.90 -22.90
N ASN A 209 30.03 14.42 -21.84
CA ASN A 209 29.86 13.05 -21.35
C ASN A 209 28.46 12.81 -20.76
N ILE A 210 27.90 13.77 -20.00
CA ILE A 210 26.52 13.72 -19.51
C ILE A 210 25.53 13.63 -20.68
N LYS A 211 25.72 14.44 -21.70
CA LYS A 211 24.88 14.43 -22.91
C LYS A 211 24.99 13.10 -23.67
N ALA A 212 26.19 12.54 -23.79
CA ALA A 212 26.39 11.23 -24.41
C ALA A 212 25.67 10.12 -23.62
N ILE A 213 25.77 10.11 -22.29
CA ILE A 213 25.07 9.15 -21.42
C ILE A 213 23.56 9.32 -21.57
N ALA A 214 23.07 10.55 -21.50
CA ALA A 214 21.65 10.86 -21.67
C ALA A 214 21.09 10.29 -22.98
N SER A 215 21.79 10.55 -24.09
CA SER A 215 21.39 10.07 -25.43
C SER A 215 21.49 8.55 -25.59
N SER A 216 22.51 7.90 -24.99
CA SER A 216 22.72 6.45 -25.13
C SER A 216 21.73 5.59 -24.34
N PHE A 217 21.15 6.16 -23.27
CA PHE A 217 20.33 5.41 -22.31
C PHE A 217 18.93 5.99 -22.13
N ASP A 218 18.49 6.86 -23.02
CA ASP A 218 17.18 7.50 -22.94
C ASP A 218 16.94 8.12 -21.54
N LEU A 219 17.83 9.06 -21.17
CA LEU A 219 17.77 9.85 -19.96
C LEU A 219 17.82 11.34 -20.31
N THR A 220 17.38 12.19 -19.40
CA THR A 220 17.60 13.63 -19.52
C THR A 220 18.92 14.05 -18.86
N GLU A 221 19.59 15.05 -19.41
CA GLU A 221 20.79 15.64 -18.79
C GLU A 221 20.48 16.14 -17.37
N ASP A 222 19.26 16.70 -17.16
CA ASP A 222 18.80 17.18 -15.85
C ASP A 222 18.68 16.07 -14.83
N ALA A 223 18.15 14.90 -15.21
CA ALA A 223 18.06 13.74 -14.30
C ALA A 223 19.44 13.28 -13.83
N ILE A 224 20.43 13.24 -14.74
CA ILE A 224 21.80 12.87 -14.39
C ILE A 224 22.41 13.93 -13.48
N ASN A 225 22.25 15.22 -13.79
CA ASN A 225 22.74 16.33 -12.98
C ASN A 225 22.11 16.32 -11.57
N GLN A 226 20.83 16.07 -11.47
CA GLN A 226 20.13 15.96 -10.19
C GLN A 226 20.66 14.78 -9.36
N ALA A 227 20.88 13.62 -9.99
CA ALA A 227 21.42 12.46 -9.30
C ALA A 227 22.81 12.72 -8.71
N ILE A 228 23.71 13.31 -9.48
CA ILE A 228 25.09 13.60 -9.01
C ILE A 228 25.19 14.79 -8.04
N SER A 229 24.13 15.61 -7.90
CA SER A 229 24.10 16.76 -6.98
C SER A 229 23.60 16.42 -5.57
N GLN A 230 23.22 15.16 -5.31
CA GLN A 230 22.75 14.74 -4.00
C GLN A 230 23.83 14.88 -2.93
N SER A 231 23.43 15.23 -1.70
CA SER A 231 24.36 15.54 -0.59
C SER A 231 25.27 14.38 -0.16
N TRP A 232 24.86 13.13 -0.43
CA TRP A 232 25.63 11.93 -0.12
C TRP A 232 26.68 11.57 -1.17
N VAL A 233 26.62 12.17 -2.37
CA VAL A 233 27.48 11.83 -3.49
C VAL A 233 28.91 12.32 -3.26
N GLN A 234 29.87 11.40 -3.39
CA GLN A 234 31.30 11.69 -3.38
C GLN A 234 31.88 11.48 -4.78
N PRO A 235 33.04 12.06 -5.10
CA PRO A 235 33.62 12.01 -6.46
C PRO A 235 33.76 10.61 -7.04
N ASP A 236 34.12 9.62 -6.21
CA ASP A 236 34.38 8.24 -6.63
C ASP A 236 33.21 7.28 -6.36
N TYR A 237 32.06 7.81 -5.90
CA TYR A 237 30.91 6.97 -5.63
C TYR A 237 30.17 6.63 -6.94
N PHE A 238 29.64 5.40 -6.97
CA PHE A 238 28.68 5.01 -7.98
C PHE A 238 27.33 5.68 -7.69
N VAL A 239 26.85 6.48 -8.64
CA VAL A 239 25.56 7.15 -8.57
C VAL A 239 24.59 6.41 -9.50
N PRO A 240 23.61 5.66 -8.97
CA PRO A 240 22.67 4.89 -9.78
C PRO A 240 21.75 5.81 -10.58
N LEU A 241 21.43 5.41 -11.82
CA LEU A 241 20.52 6.15 -12.71
C LEU A 241 19.28 5.35 -13.08
N LYS A 242 19.45 4.16 -13.70
CA LYS A 242 18.34 3.29 -14.09
C LYS A 242 18.77 1.83 -14.23
N ILE A 243 17.80 0.92 -14.19
CA ILE A 243 18.02 -0.47 -14.61
C ILE A 243 17.95 -0.53 -16.13
N ILE A 244 18.85 -1.28 -16.73
CA ILE A 244 18.87 -1.51 -18.18
C ILE A 244 18.61 -2.97 -18.52
N ASP A 245 17.81 -3.19 -19.56
CA ASP A 245 17.50 -4.50 -20.10
C ASP A 245 18.32 -4.78 -21.37
N GLY A 246 18.52 -6.06 -21.64
CA GLY A 246 19.13 -6.53 -22.90
C GLY A 246 20.64 -6.35 -22.99
N ALA A 247 21.12 -6.13 -24.22
CA ALA A 247 22.53 -5.96 -24.51
C ALA A 247 23.04 -4.62 -23.98
N THR A 248 24.22 -4.64 -23.37
CA THR A 248 24.87 -3.42 -22.90
C THR A 248 25.45 -2.66 -24.09
N PRO A 249 25.03 -1.42 -24.36
CA PRO A 249 25.67 -0.60 -25.40
C PRO A 249 27.09 -0.21 -24.98
N GLU A 250 27.86 0.36 -25.90
CA GLU A 250 29.14 0.98 -25.55
C GLU A 250 28.92 2.07 -24.50
N LEU A 251 29.72 2.03 -23.44
CA LEU A 251 29.55 2.95 -22.32
C LEU A 251 30.29 4.25 -22.59
N PRO A 252 29.59 5.41 -22.61
CA PRO A 252 30.25 6.71 -22.61
C PRO A 252 31.12 6.92 -21.36
N ALA A 253 32.09 7.82 -21.45
CA ALA A 253 32.96 8.13 -20.32
C ALA A 253 32.17 8.55 -19.07
N GLY A 254 32.55 8.03 -17.92
CA GLY A 254 31.87 8.25 -16.66
C GLY A 254 30.69 7.31 -16.38
N ALA A 255 30.12 6.66 -17.42
CA ALA A 255 29.10 5.65 -17.23
C ALA A 255 29.70 4.32 -16.78
N THR A 256 29.01 3.61 -15.92
CA THR A 256 29.38 2.26 -15.50
C THR A 256 28.13 1.42 -15.20
N ILE A 257 28.27 0.12 -15.23
CA ILE A 257 27.19 -0.81 -14.91
C ILE A 257 27.62 -1.66 -13.73
N GLN A 258 26.68 -1.85 -12.79
CA GLN A 258 26.82 -2.79 -11.68
C GLN A 258 25.69 -3.79 -11.72
N GLU A 259 25.96 -5.00 -11.25
CA GLU A 259 24.90 -5.98 -10.98
C GLU A 259 24.30 -5.70 -9.61
N VAL A 260 22.97 -5.60 -9.57
CA VAL A 260 22.18 -5.43 -8.35
C VAL A 260 21.10 -6.50 -8.27
N ASP A 261 20.74 -6.90 -7.08
CA ASP A 261 19.59 -7.75 -6.88
C ASP A 261 18.30 -6.94 -7.05
N GLY A 262 17.34 -7.48 -7.80
CA GLY A 262 16.06 -6.84 -8.03
C GLY A 262 14.97 -7.81 -8.42
N ARG A 263 13.72 -7.38 -8.28
CA ARG A 263 12.57 -8.18 -8.70
C ARG A 263 12.56 -8.34 -10.21
N TYR A 264 12.40 -9.59 -10.68
CA TYR A 264 12.46 -9.96 -12.08
C TYR A 264 11.32 -10.92 -12.46
N TYR A 265 10.75 -10.70 -13.63
CA TYR A 265 9.62 -11.44 -14.18
C TYR A 265 10.05 -12.14 -15.49
N PRO A 266 10.42 -13.43 -15.43
CA PRO A 266 11.01 -14.14 -16.58
C PRO A 266 10.11 -14.21 -17.82
N LEU A 267 8.79 -14.26 -17.65
CA LEU A 267 7.84 -14.31 -18.76
C LEU A 267 7.48 -12.93 -19.34
N GLY A 268 7.92 -11.83 -18.69
CA GLY A 268 7.63 -10.48 -19.16
C GLY A 268 6.14 -10.26 -19.42
N GLU A 269 5.81 -9.73 -20.58
CA GLU A 269 4.46 -9.42 -21.02
C GLU A 269 3.51 -10.62 -20.99
N ALA A 270 4.02 -11.84 -21.18
CA ALA A 270 3.18 -13.04 -21.28
C ALA A 270 2.44 -13.40 -19.98
N ALA A 271 2.84 -12.85 -18.83
CA ALA A 271 2.20 -13.10 -17.55
C ALA A 271 1.88 -11.83 -16.75
N ALA A 272 2.03 -10.64 -17.34
CA ALA A 272 1.98 -9.38 -16.62
C ALA A 272 0.66 -9.13 -15.87
N GLN A 273 -0.49 -9.32 -16.49
CA GLN A 273 -1.78 -9.10 -15.85
C GLN A 273 -2.08 -10.13 -14.75
N LEU A 274 -1.54 -11.35 -14.87
CA LEU A 274 -1.68 -12.40 -13.86
C LEU A 274 -0.75 -12.14 -12.67
N ILE A 275 0.54 -12.00 -12.94
CA ILE A 275 1.56 -11.87 -11.89
C ILE A 275 1.56 -10.46 -11.30
N GLY A 276 1.38 -9.44 -12.12
CA GLY A 276 1.49 -8.05 -11.70
C GLY A 276 2.94 -7.59 -11.57
N TYR A 277 3.16 -6.57 -10.77
CA TYR A 277 4.48 -6.00 -10.53
C TYR A 277 4.56 -5.36 -9.14
N VAL A 278 5.77 -5.09 -8.67
CA VAL A 278 6.02 -4.33 -7.43
C VAL A 278 6.46 -2.90 -7.75
N GLY A 279 6.11 -1.98 -6.88
CA GLY A 279 6.56 -0.58 -6.95
C GLY A 279 6.99 -0.07 -5.58
N ASP A 280 7.59 1.12 -5.55
CA ASP A 280 8.04 1.76 -4.31
C ASP A 280 6.85 2.05 -3.40
N ILE A 281 7.05 1.94 -2.08
CA ILE A 281 6.05 2.26 -1.07
C ILE A 281 5.85 3.77 -1.03
N THR A 282 4.60 4.22 -1.15
CA THR A 282 4.22 5.64 -1.09
C THR A 282 3.80 6.05 0.31
N ALA A 283 3.69 7.36 0.57
CA ALA A 283 3.15 7.87 1.83
C ALA A 283 1.71 7.37 2.09
N GLU A 284 0.89 7.26 1.03
CA GLU A 284 -0.47 6.72 1.14
C GLU A 284 -0.50 5.24 1.55
N ASP A 285 0.46 4.44 1.09
CA ASP A 285 0.58 3.03 1.50
C ASP A 285 0.89 2.94 2.99
N ILE A 286 1.79 3.81 3.49
CA ILE A 286 2.16 3.86 4.90
C ILE A 286 0.99 4.34 5.76
N ASP A 287 0.21 5.32 5.30
CA ASP A 287 -0.98 5.80 6.01
C ASP A 287 -2.02 4.68 6.19
N LYS A 288 -2.16 3.80 5.20
CA LYS A 288 -3.05 2.61 5.25
C LYS A 288 -2.45 1.45 6.06
N ASN A 289 -1.14 1.28 6.01
CA ASN A 289 -0.40 0.20 6.66
C ASN A 289 0.86 0.73 7.34
N PRO A 290 0.75 1.25 8.56
CA PRO A 290 1.86 1.90 9.27
C PRO A 290 3.09 1.01 9.55
N GLU A 291 2.96 -0.32 9.37
CA GLU A 291 4.09 -1.26 9.49
C GLU A 291 4.99 -1.29 8.25
N LEU A 292 4.64 -0.59 7.16
CA LEU A 292 5.45 -0.52 5.96
C LEU A 292 6.65 0.40 6.15
N SER A 293 7.82 -0.04 5.70
CA SER A 293 9.02 0.81 5.61
C SER A 293 9.00 1.63 4.33
N SER A 294 9.31 2.91 4.41
CA SER A 294 9.34 3.83 3.26
C SER A 294 10.33 3.44 2.16
N ASN A 295 11.32 2.61 2.47
CA ASN A 295 12.35 2.19 1.53
C ASN A 295 12.06 0.83 0.85
N GLY A 296 10.90 0.23 1.14
CA GLY A 296 10.51 -1.06 0.62
C GLY A 296 9.74 -1.00 -0.71
N LYS A 297 9.46 -2.18 -1.25
CA LYS A 297 8.55 -2.34 -2.39
C LYS A 297 7.29 -3.10 -1.99
N ILE A 298 6.17 -2.77 -2.63
CA ILE A 298 4.85 -3.37 -2.39
C ILE A 298 4.26 -3.86 -3.72
N GLY A 299 3.47 -4.92 -3.68
CA GLY A 299 2.73 -5.40 -4.85
C GLY A 299 1.69 -4.39 -5.32
N ARG A 300 1.75 -3.99 -6.60
CA ARG A 300 0.88 -2.97 -7.19
C ARG A 300 -0.30 -3.55 -7.96
N SER A 301 -0.16 -4.77 -8.46
CA SER A 301 -1.22 -5.44 -9.23
C SER A 301 -1.06 -6.96 -9.19
N GLY A 302 -2.04 -7.69 -9.73
CA GLY A 302 -1.99 -9.13 -9.90
C GLY A 302 -1.70 -9.91 -8.61
N LEU A 303 -1.02 -11.04 -8.76
CA LEU A 303 -0.66 -11.90 -7.64
C LEU A 303 0.41 -11.28 -6.72
N GLU A 304 1.26 -10.38 -7.24
CA GLU A 304 2.17 -9.59 -6.41
C GLU A 304 1.43 -8.75 -5.36
N MET A 305 0.29 -8.19 -5.74
CA MET A 305 -0.57 -7.44 -4.82
C MET A 305 -1.40 -8.37 -3.92
N ALA A 306 -2.00 -9.40 -4.50
CA ALA A 306 -2.88 -10.32 -3.77
C ALA A 306 -2.15 -11.06 -2.63
N PHE A 307 -0.89 -11.43 -2.87
CA PHE A 307 -0.04 -12.14 -1.90
C PHE A 307 1.06 -11.26 -1.30
N ASP A 308 0.95 -9.93 -1.40
CA ASP A 308 2.03 -9.03 -0.98
C ASP A 308 2.52 -9.32 0.45
N LYS A 309 1.60 -9.53 1.38
CA LYS A 309 1.94 -9.77 2.79
C LYS A 309 2.76 -11.06 3.00
N ASP A 310 2.43 -12.13 2.29
CA ASP A 310 3.18 -13.39 2.37
C ASP A 310 4.51 -13.29 1.61
N LEU A 311 4.51 -12.63 0.44
CA LEU A 311 5.70 -12.47 -0.40
C LEU A 311 6.72 -11.51 0.20
N ARG A 312 6.30 -10.41 0.81
CA ARG A 312 7.18 -9.35 1.29
C ARG A 312 8.02 -9.78 2.50
N GLY A 313 7.47 -10.65 3.37
CA GLY A 313 8.10 -11.01 4.63
C GLY A 313 8.09 -9.86 5.64
N THR A 314 8.97 -9.94 6.62
CA THR A 314 9.10 -8.91 7.67
C THR A 314 10.56 -8.54 7.85
N THR A 315 10.88 -7.27 7.68
CA THR A 315 12.21 -6.72 7.92
C THR A 315 12.62 -6.95 9.36
N GLY A 316 13.79 -7.54 9.56
CA GLY A 316 14.42 -7.68 10.86
C GLY A 316 15.35 -6.51 11.17
N GLY A 317 15.83 -6.47 12.37
CA GLY A 317 16.83 -5.50 12.80
C GLY A 317 16.73 -5.18 14.28
N LYS A 318 17.58 -4.26 14.69
CA LYS A 318 17.71 -3.86 16.09
C LYS A 318 17.86 -2.35 16.19
N LEU A 319 17.04 -1.74 17.04
CA LEU A 319 17.18 -0.36 17.48
C LEU A 319 17.65 -0.38 18.95
N SER A 320 18.80 0.20 19.22
CA SER A 320 19.38 0.21 20.55
C SER A 320 19.97 1.57 20.91
N ILE A 321 20.04 1.84 22.22
CA ILE A 321 20.80 2.95 22.79
C ILE A 321 22.23 2.45 23.00
N THR A 322 23.20 3.20 22.53
CA THR A 322 24.63 2.96 22.75
C THR A 322 25.25 4.13 23.51
N ASP A 323 26.33 3.90 24.23
CA ASP A 323 27.13 4.97 24.78
C ASP A 323 27.92 5.75 23.70
N ALA A 324 28.72 6.73 24.12
CA ALA A 324 29.56 7.52 23.22
C ALA A 324 30.55 6.70 22.40
N ASP A 325 31.01 5.56 22.94
CA ASP A 325 31.98 4.63 22.34
C ASP A 325 31.33 3.57 21.45
N GLY A 326 29.97 3.55 21.39
CA GLY A 326 29.21 2.62 20.58
C GLY A 326 28.87 1.30 21.28
N VAL A 327 29.12 1.18 22.59
CA VAL A 327 28.75 0.00 23.38
C VAL A 327 27.24 0.02 23.65
N GLU A 328 26.58 -1.09 23.41
CA GLU A 328 25.14 -1.23 23.61
C GLU A 328 24.76 -1.13 25.09
N LYS A 329 23.89 -0.20 25.45
CA LYS A 329 23.33 -0.01 26.79
C LYS A 329 21.95 -0.65 26.93
N LYS A 330 21.11 -0.48 25.91
CA LYS A 330 19.73 -0.93 25.95
C LYS A 330 19.20 -1.23 24.55
N VAL A 331 18.61 -2.39 24.37
CA VAL A 331 17.80 -2.71 23.19
C VAL A 331 16.40 -2.16 23.39
N LEU A 332 15.93 -1.33 22.45
CA LEU A 332 14.58 -0.78 22.45
C LEU A 332 13.60 -1.71 21.73
N ILE A 333 14.02 -2.23 20.57
CA ILE A 333 13.28 -3.22 19.80
C ILE A 333 14.26 -4.08 19.00
N GLU A 334 13.98 -5.36 18.89
CA GLU A 334 14.73 -6.31 18.08
C GLU A 334 13.77 -7.33 17.48
N HIS A 335 13.90 -7.54 16.19
CA HIS A 335 13.15 -8.55 15.44
C HIS A 335 14.10 -9.33 14.55
N GLU A 336 13.93 -10.65 14.54
CA GLU A 336 14.57 -11.48 13.53
C GLU A 336 13.91 -11.24 12.17
N VAL A 337 14.74 -11.19 11.11
CA VAL A 337 14.24 -11.11 9.75
C VAL A 337 13.41 -12.36 9.42
N GLN A 338 12.24 -12.16 8.85
CA GLN A 338 11.42 -13.25 8.32
C GLN A 338 11.26 -13.06 6.81
N ASN A 339 11.97 -13.90 6.05
CA ASN A 339 11.86 -13.87 4.59
C ASN A 339 10.43 -14.18 4.15
N GLY A 340 10.05 -13.61 3.03
CA GLY A 340 8.78 -13.91 2.39
C GLY A 340 8.67 -15.37 1.98
N LYS A 341 7.44 -15.84 1.86
CA LYS A 341 7.13 -17.23 1.46
C LYS A 341 7.00 -17.30 -0.06
N ASP A 342 7.48 -18.40 -0.64
CA ASP A 342 7.21 -18.70 -2.04
C ASP A 342 5.73 -19.07 -2.23
N ILE A 343 5.14 -18.57 -3.31
CA ILE A 343 3.76 -18.87 -3.73
C ILE A 343 3.83 -19.79 -4.94
N LYS A 344 3.37 -21.01 -4.75
CA LYS A 344 3.30 -22.00 -5.84
C LYS A 344 1.93 -21.99 -6.49
N LEU A 345 1.90 -21.84 -7.81
CA LEU A 345 0.69 -21.80 -8.63
C LEU A 345 0.43 -23.13 -9.35
N THR A 346 -0.80 -23.28 -9.86
CA THR A 346 -1.16 -24.34 -10.81
C THR A 346 -0.75 -24.01 -12.24
N ILE A 347 -0.41 -22.76 -12.52
CA ILE A 347 0.06 -22.26 -13.83
C ILE A 347 1.28 -23.07 -14.30
N ASP A 348 1.33 -23.34 -15.59
CA ASP A 348 2.48 -23.89 -16.29
C ASP A 348 3.13 -22.79 -17.13
N ALA A 349 4.37 -22.44 -16.83
CA ALA A 349 5.07 -21.32 -17.47
C ALA A 349 5.14 -21.44 -19.00
N LYS A 350 5.34 -22.66 -19.50
CA LYS A 350 5.38 -22.91 -20.94
C LYS A 350 4.01 -22.79 -21.59
N ALA A 351 2.96 -23.30 -20.93
CA ALA A 351 1.58 -23.15 -21.40
C ALA A 351 1.17 -21.68 -21.41
N GLN A 352 1.50 -20.92 -20.34
CA GLN A 352 1.24 -19.48 -20.23
C GLN A 352 1.87 -18.70 -21.39
N LYS A 353 3.17 -18.94 -21.64
CA LYS A 353 3.87 -18.29 -22.75
C LYS A 353 3.29 -18.68 -24.11
N THR A 354 3.00 -19.95 -24.33
CA THR A 354 2.40 -20.42 -25.58
C THR A 354 1.02 -19.81 -25.80
N ALA A 355 0.19 -19.72 -24.75
CA ALA A 355 -1.13 -19.11 -24.79
C ALA A 355 -1.04 -17.62 -25.19
N PHE A 356 -0.10 -16.89 -24.60
CA PHE A 356 0.12 -15.48 -24.94
C PHE A 356 0.64 -15.31 -26.38
N ASP A 357 1.68 -16.06 -26.77
CA ASP A 357 2.30 -15.97 -28.10
C ASP A 357 1.27 -16.29 -29.21
N SER A 358 0.33 -17.22 -28.95
CA SER A 358 -0.71 -17.62 -29.91
C SER A 358 -1.70 -16.49 -30.24
N LEU A 359 -1.83 -15.47 -29.39
CA LEU A 359 -2.66 -14.29 -29.63
C LEU A 359 -2.02 -13.35 -30.67
N GLY A 360 -0.70 -13.48 -30.90
CA GLY A 360 0.01 -12.75 -31.96
C GLY A 360 -0.10 -11.23 -31.84
N GLY A 361 -0.17 -10.71 -30.61
CA GLY A 361 -0.33 -9.27 -30.31
C GLY A 361 -1.74 -8.73 -30.50
N LYS A 362 -2.71 -9.56 -30.91
CA LYS A 362 -4.11 -9.16 -31.05
C LYS A 362 -4.79 -9.06 -29.68
N ALA A 363 -5.77 -8.17 -29.57
CA ALA A 363 -6.59 -8.05 -28.38
C ALA A 363 -7.38 -9.35 -28.15
N GLY A 364 -7.18 -9.97 -26.99
CA GLY A 364 -7.82 -11.24 -26.65
C GLY A 364 -7.31 -11.86 -25.37
N ALA A 365 -7.93 -12.97 -24.97
CA ALA A 365 -7.53 -13.76 -23.83
C ALA A 365 -7.47 -15.25 -24.18
N THR A 366 -6.57 -15.98 -23.52
CA THR A 366 -6.52 -17.44 -23.55
C THR A 366 -6.52 -17.97 -22.14
N VAL A 367 -7.48 -18.85 -21.84
CA VAL A 367 -7.58 -19.57 -20.56
C VAL A 367 -7.44 -21.06 -20.84
N ALA A 368 -6.55 -21.72 -20.11
CA ALA A 368 -6.38 -23.17 -20.17
C ALA A 368 -6.54 -23.78 -18.79
N THR A 369 -7.38 -24.83 -18.69
CA THR A 369 -7.66 -25.53 -17.45
C THR A 369 -7.53 -27.05 -17.63
N THR A 370 -7.30 -27.76 -16.51
CA THR A 370 -7.41 -29.22 -16.50
C THR A 370 -8.86 -29.63 -16.29
N PRO A 371 -9.45 -30.46 -17.15
CA PRO A 371 -10.87 -30.77 -17.08
C PRO A 371 -11.33 -31.52 -15.82
N LYS A 372 -10.40 -32.21 -15.15
CA LYS A 372 -10.72 -33.05 -13.98
C LYS A 372 -10.57 -32.32 -12.65
N THR A 373 -9.60 -31.42 -12.53
CA THR A 373 -9.25 -30.74 -11.27
C THR A 373 -9.62 -29.27 -11.26
N GLY A 374 -9.88 -28.69 -12.44
CA GLY A 374 -10.10 -27.26 -12.58
C GLY A 374 -8.83 -26.41 -12.45
N ASP A 375 -7.64 -27.03 -12.31
CA ASP A 375 -6.38 -26.27 -12.22
C ASP A 375 -6.23 -25.33 -13.40
N LEU A 376 -5.93 -24.08 -13.14
CA LEU A 376 -5.62 -23.09 -14.15
C LEU A 376 -4.17 -23.29 -14.62
N LEU A 377 -3.98 -23.62 -15.88
CA LEU A 377 -2.66 -23.82 -16.50
C LEU A 377 -2.13 -22.56 -17.18
N ALA A 378 -3.03 -21.73 -17.70
CA ALA A 378 -2.70 -20.46 -18.33
C ALA A 378 -3.85 -19.46 -18.18
N LEU A 379 -3.48 -18.20 -17.96
CA LEU A 379 -4.35 -17.02 -17.96
C LEU A 379 -3.62 -15.90 -18.69
N ALA A 380 -3.73 -15.90 -20.03
CA ALA A 380 -3.05 -14.92 -20.87
C ALA A 380 -3.99 -13.82 -21.34
N SER A 381 -3.50 -12.59 -21.36
CA SER A 381 -4.19 -11.40 -21.87
C SER A 381 -3.27 -10.64 -22.83
N SER A 382 -3.75 -10.23 -23.99
CA SER A 382 -3.01 -9.49 -25.02
C SER A 382 -3.86 -8.31 -25.53
N PRO A 383 -3.25 -7.16 -25.92
CA PRO A 383 -1.86 -6.82 -25.67
C PRO A 383 -1.55 -6.66 -24.18
N SER A 384 -0.28 -6.53 -23.84
CA SER A 384 0.20 -6.53 -22.47
C SER A 384 1.25 -5.44 -22.25
N TYR A 385 1.75 -5.35 -21.04
CA TYR A 385 2.82 -4.44 -20.62
C TYR A 385 3.99 -5.23 -20.03
N ASP A 386 5.19 -4.64 -20.01
CA ASP A 386 6.34 -5.27 -19.38
C ASP A 386 6.40 -4.97 -17.87
N PRO A 387 6.19 -5.97 -16.99
CA PRO A 387 6.25 -5.80 -15.54
C PRO A 387 7.67 -5.48 -15.04
N ASN A 388 8.72 -5.86 -15.78
CA ASN A 388 10.10 -5.50 -15.44
C ASN A 388 10.31 -4.00 -15.59
N LYS A 389 9.81 -3.38 -16.66
CA LYS A 389 9.83 -1.91 -16.82
C LYS A 389 9.04 -1.21 -15.73
N MET A 390 7.84 -1.70 -15.42
CA MET A 390 6.99 -1.12 -14.36
C MET A 390 7.69 -1.13 -12.99
N THR A 391 8.40 -2.20 -12.68
CA THR A 391 9.10 -2.39 -11.38
C THR A 391 10.40 -1.61 -11.27
N ASN A 392 11.16 -1.51 -12.37
CA ASN A 392 12.54 -1.04 -12.37
C ASN A 392 12.71 0.37 -12.94
N GLY A 393 11.59 1.06 -13.14
CA GLY A 393 11.55 2.42 -13.68
C GLY A 393 11.17 2.45 -15.15
N ILE A 394 9.89 2.68 -15.42
CA ILE A 394 9.37 2.92 -16.76
C ILE A 394 9.60 4.38 -17.16
N SER A 395 9.96 4.63 -18.41
CA SER A 395 10.02 5.99 -18.94
C SER A 395 8.60 6.60 -19.03
N GLN A 396 8.50 7.92 -18.94
CA GLN A 396 7.21 8.60 -19.09
C GLN A 396 6.64 8.37 -20.51
N GLU A 397 7.49 8.25 -21.51
CA GLU A 397 7.10 7.94 -22.89
C GLU A 397 6.53 6.53 -23.02
N ASP A 398 7.22 5.51 -22.49
CA ASP A 398 6.73 4.11 -22.51
C ASP A 398 5.41 3.97 -21.75
N TYR A 399 5.29 4.60 -20.57
CA TYR A 399 4.06 4.56 -19.79
C TYR A 399 2.88 5.18 -20.55
N LYS A 400 3.12 6.34 -21.16
CA LYS A 400 2.14 7.02 -21.99
C LYS A 400 1.74 6.19 -23.22
N ALA A 401 2.70 5.49 -23.84
CA ALA A 401 2.42 4.59 -24.94
C ALA A 401 1.47 3.44 -24.54
N TYR A 402 1.61 2.90 -23.32
CA TYR A 402 0.63 1.94 -22.78
C TYR A 402 -0.73 2.57 -22.48
N GLU A 403 -0.75 3.77 -21.89
CA GLU A 403 -1.97 4.46 -21.48
C GLU A 403 -2.82 4.90 -22.68
N GLU A 404 -2.18 5.42 -23.74
CA GLU A 404 -2.83 5.89 -24.96
C GLU A 404 -3.11 4.77 -25.98
N ASN A 405 -2.67 3.54 -25.72
CA ASN A 405 -2.92 2.43 -26.62
C ASN A 405 -4.43 2.10 -26.68
N PRO A 406 -5.07 2.18 -27.86
CA PRO A 406 -6.51 1.92 -28.00
C PRO A 406 -6.93 0.48 -27.64
N GLU A 407 -5.98 -0.44 -27.61
CA GLU A 407 -6.23 -1.80 -27.18
C GLU A 407 -5.97 -2.04 -25.68
N HIS A 408 -5.71 -1.00 -24.88
CA HIS A 408 -5.65 -1.03 -23.42
C HIS A 408 -4.84 -2.19 -22.83
N PRO A 409 -3.51 -2.17 -22.87
CA PRO A 409 -2.64 -3.26 -22.40
C PRO A 409 -2.78 -3.61 -20.91
N PHE A 410 -3.26 -2.69 -20.09
CA PHE A 410 -3.45 -2.91 -18.65
C PHE A 410 -4.70 -3.75 -18.30
N ILE A 411 -5.60 -3.99 -19.25
CA ILE A 411 -6.82 -4.75 -19.00
C ILE A 411 -6.52 -6.25 -18.90
N SER A 412 -6.93 -6.86 -17.79
CA SER A 412 -6.99 -8.31 -17.62
C SER A 412 -8.16 -8.90 -18.40
N ARG A 413 -7.96 -9.21 -19.69
CA ARG A 413 -9.02 -9.71 -20.54
C ARG A 413 -9.55 -11.08 -20.15
N PHE A 414 -8.74 -11.92 -19.52
CA PHE A 414 -9.21 -13.20 -18.96
C PHE A 414 -10.16 -13.01 -17.76
N ALA A 415 -10.17 -11.84 -17.13
CA ALA A 415 -11.06 -11.51 -16.03
C ALA A 415 -12.36 -10.81 -16.48
N THR A 416 -12.50 -10.56 -17.77
CA THR A 416 -13.64 -9.83 -18.37
C THR A 416 -14.66 -10.82 -18.92
N GLY A 417 -15.96 -10.50 -18.81
CA GLY A 417 -17.03 -11.28 -19.41
C GLY A 417 -17.16 -11.03 -20.92
N TYR A 418 -17.43 -12.09 -21.67
CA TYR A 418 -17.66 -12.05 -23.10
C TYR A 418 -18.95 -12.78 -23.46
N ALA A 419 -19.62 -12.32 -24.52
CA ALA A 419 -20.74 -13.07 -25.09
C ALA A 419 -20.23 -14.41 -25.63
N PRO A 420 -20.74 -15.55 -25.14
CA PRO A 420 -20.19 -16.87 -25.45
C PRO A 420 -20.49 -17.33 -26.89
N GLY A 421 -21.55 -16.78 -27.50
CA GLY A 421 -22.04 -17.22 -28.80
C GLY A 421 -22.38 -18.71 -28.81
N SER A 422 -22.20 -19.36 -29.92
CA SER A 422 -22.57 -20.78 -30.13
C SER A 422 -21.89 -21.79 -29.22
N THR A 423 -20.87 -21.40 -28.43
CA THR A 423 -20.31 -22.28 -27.40
C THR A 423 -21.30 -22.53 -26.26
N PHE A 424 -22.25 -21.62 -26.05
CA PHE A 424 -23.29 -21.75 -25.04
C PHE A 424 -24.32 -22.85 -25.35
N LYS A 425 -24.49 -23.23 -26.61
CA LYS A 425 -25.42 -24.30 -27.01
C LYS A 425 -25.16 -25.63 -26.32
N ILE A 426 -23.91 -25.90 -25.98
CA ILE A 426 -23.51 -27.09 -25.20
C ILE A 426 -24.14 -27.04 -23.80
N ILE A 427 -24.15 -25.87 -23.17
CA ILE A 427 -24.76 -25.65 -21.84
C ILE A 427 -26.28 -25.81 -21.97
N THR A 428 -26.90 -25.16 -22.94
CA THR A 428 -28.33 -25.27 -23.24
C THR A 428 -28.75 -26.74 -23.46
N ALA A 429 -27.99 -27.49 -24.27
CA ALA A 429 -28.23 -28.89 -24.50
C ALA A 429 -28.09 -29.72 -23.21
N ALA A 430 -27.05 -29.50 -22.43
CA ALA A 430 -26.83 -30.21 -21.17
C ALA A 430 -27.99 -29.98 -20.19
N ILE A 431 -28.44 -28.72 -20.04
CA ILE A 431 -29.59 -28.37 -19.19
C ILE A 431 -30.86 -29.07 -19.68
N GLY A 432 -31.11 -29.03 -21.01
CA GLY A 432 -32.28 -29.67 -21.61
C GLY A 432 -32.31 -31.18 -21.43
N PHE A 433 -31.15 -31.83 -21.52
CA PHE A 433 -30.98 -33.25 -21.21
C PHE A 433 -31.29 -33.56 -19.76
N ASP A 434 -30.68 -32.80 -18.85
CA ASP A 434 -30.76 -33.05 -17.41
C ASP A 434 -32.21 -32.89 -16.87
N ASN A 435 -32.97 -31.97 -17.44
CA ASN A 435 -34.36 -31.74 -17.04
C ASN A 435 -35.39 -32.46 -17.94
N GLY A 436 -34.94 -33.25 -18.91
CA GLY A 436 -35.78 -34.08 -19.77
C GLY A 436 -36.63 -33.30 -20.80
N THR A 437 -36.26 -32.05 -21.15
CA THR A 437 -36.98 -31.27 -22.16
C THR A 437 -36.42 -31.46 -23.56
N ILE A 438 -35.16 -31.82 -23.71
CA ILE A 438 -34.55 -32.16 -24.99
C ILE A 438 -34.44 -33.68 -25.14
N ASP A 439 -35.15 -34.26 -26.11
CA ASP A 439 -34.92 -35.61 -26.58
C ASP A 439 -33.89 -35.57 -27.74
N PRO A 440 -32.72 -36.21 -27.63
CA PRO A 440 -31.68 -36.15 -28.66
C PRO A 440 -32.14 -36.69 -30.02
N ASN A 441 -33.18 -37.54 -30.04
CA ASN A 441 -33.71 -38.15 -31.25
C ASN A 441 -34.95 -37.44 -31.81
N GLU A 442 -35.45 -36.41 -31.11
CA GLU A 442 -36.55 -35.57 -31.64
C GLU A 442 -36.04 -34.75 -32.80
N VAL A 443 -36.75 -34.84 -33.91
CA VAL A 443 -36.42 -34.12 -35.15
C VAL A 443 -37.37 -32.94 -35.34
N LEU A 444 -36.82 -31.74 -35.30
CA LEU A 444 -37.56 -30.51 -35.64
C LEU A 444 -37.47 -30.25 -37.15
N THR A 445 -38.59 -29.88 -37.78
CA THR A 445 -38.60 -29.40 -39.16
C THR A 445 -38.40 -27.89 -39.19
N ILE A 446 -37.19 -27.46 -39.58
CA ILE A 446 -36.78 -26.07 -39.67
C ILE A 446 -36.55 -25.67 -41.10
N ASN A 447 -37.41 -24.81 -41.64
CA ASN A 447 -37.35 -24.35 -43.03
C ASN A 447 -36.80 -22.93 -43.13
N GLY A 448 -35.93 -22.68 -44.08
CA GLY A 448 -35.32 -21.38 -44.35
C GLY A 448 -34.27 -20.96 -43.33
N LEU A 449 -33.82 -19.72 -43.43
CA LEU A 449 -32.74 -19.14 -42.60
C LEU A 449 -33.24 -18.40 -41.35
N LYS A 450 -34.53 -18.02 -41.32
CA LYS A 450 -35.08 -17.17 -40.26
C LYS A 450 -36.32 -17.79 -39.66
N TRP A 451 -36.52 -17.57 -38.40
CA TRP A 451 -37.66 -18.05 -37.64
C TRP A 451 -38.06 -17.04 -36.55
N GLN A 452 -39.32 -16.94 -36.27
CA GLN A 452 -39.87 -16.25 -35.11
C GLN A 452 -40.99 -17.09 -34.51
N LYS A 453 -41.24 -17.00 -33.21
CA LYS A 453 -42.27 -17.78 -32.54
C LYS A 453 -43.66 -17.37 -33.03
N ASP A 454 -43.92 -16.08 -33.04
CA ASP A 454 -45.18 -15.50 -33.51
C ASP A 454 -45.05 -13.96 -33.73
N SER A 455 -46.13 -13.29 -34.06
CA SER A 455 -46.15 -11.86 -34.33
C SER A 455 -45.86 -10.95 -33.13
N SER A 456 -45.89 -11.48 -31.90
CA SER A 456 -45.50 -10.73 -30.69
C SER A 456 -44.02 -10.33 -30.67
N TRP A 457 -43.20 -11.03 -31.46
CA TRP A 457 -41.76 -10.74 -31.62
C TRP A 457 -41.49 -9.54 -32.54
N GLY A 458 -42.51 -8.97 -33.17
CA GLY A 458 -42.38 -7.82 -34.08
C GLY A 458 -41.42 -8.12 -35.24
N SER A 459 -40.31 -7.38 -35.35
CA SER A 459 -39.31 -7.58 -36.40
C SER A 459 -38.18 -8.55 -36.01
N PHE A 460 -38.12 -8.99 -34.76
CA PHE A 460 -37.07 -9.90 -34.32
C PHE A 460 -37.26 -11.30 -34.89
N GLN A 461 -36.18 -11.86 -35.40
CA GLN A 461 -36.14 -13.22 -35.95
C GLN A 461 -34.81 -13.89 -35.58
N THR A 462 -34.86 -15.09 -35.03
CA THR A 462 -33.66 -15.93 -34.87
C THR A 462 -33.17 -16.35 -36.26
N THR A 463 -31.90 -16.13 -36.53
CA THR A 463 -31.27 -16.46 -37.82
C THR A 463 -30.24 -17.55 -37.64
N ARG A 464 -30.29 -18.63 -38.41
CA ARG A 464 -29.28 -19.71 -38.44
C ARG A 464 -28.26 -19.49 -39.55
N VAL A 465 -27.11 -20.17 -39.40
CA VAL A 465 -25.96 -20.03 -40.32
C VAL A 465 -26.22 -20.63 -41.71
N SER A 466 -26.89 -21.78 -41.77
CA SER A 466 -27.17 -22.49 -43.02
C SER A 466 -28.62 -23.01 -43.05
N SER A 467 -29.17 -23.13 -44.24
CA SER A 467 -30.46 -23.78 -44.49
C SER A 467 -30.32 -25.13 -45.21
N ASP A 468 -29.12 -25.69 -45.28
CA ASP A 468 -28.81 -26.93 -46.03
C ASP A 468 -29.52 -28.16 -45.48
N VAL A 469 -29.87 -28.13 -44.19
CA VAL A 469 -30.64 -29.20 -43.56
C VAL A 469 -31.95 -28.66 -43.01
N SER A 470 -33.05 -29.39 -43.20
CA SER A 470 -34.38 -29.01 -42.67
C SER A 470 -34.89 -29.98 -41.60
N GLN A 471 -34.34 -31.18 -41.51
CA GLN A 471 -34.61 -32.15 -40.46
C GLN A 471 -33.49 -32.07 -39.43
N VAL A 472 -33.75 -31.48 -38.29
CA VAL A 472 -32.71 -31.08 -37.31
C VAL A 472 -33.01 -31.76 -35.97
N ASP A 473 -32.19 -32.74 -35.62
CA ASP A 473 -32.08 -33.32 -34.28
C ASP A 473 -30.96 -32.58 -33.50
N LEU A 474 -30.75 -32.90 -32.24
CA LEU A 474 -29.71 -32.28 -31.40
C LEU A 474 -28.30 -32.41 -32.02
N LYS A 475 -27.96 -33.59 -32.56
CA LYS A 475 -26.66 -33.83 -33.20
C LYS A 475 -26.46 -32.92 -34.42
N THR A 476 -27.47 -32.85 -35.27
CA THR A 476 -27.48 -31.99 -36.46
C THR A 476 -27.41 -30.51 -36.05
N ALA A 477 -28.16 -30.11 -35.04
CA ALA A 477 -28.16 -28.73 -34.50
C ALA A 477 -26.76 -28.31 -34.01
N LEU A 478 -26.05 -29.19 -33.32
CA LEU A 478 -24.67 -28.89 -32.86
C LEU A 478 -23.67 -28.89 -34.03
N ILE A 479 -23.78 -29.81 -35.01
CA ILE A 479 -22.90 -29.84 -36.17
C ILE A 479 -23.05 -28.58 -37.03
N TYR A 480 -24.26 -28.15 -37.30
CA TYR A 480 -24.56 -26.95 -38.12
C TYR A 480 -24.68 -25.68 -37.32
N SER A 481 -24.49 -25.76 -36.03
CA SER A 481 -24.63 -24.59 -35.08
C SER A 481 -25.98 -23.90 -35.24
N ASP A 482 -27.09 -24.66 -35.26
CA ASP A 482 -28.42 -24.16 -35.58
C ASP A 482 -29.02 -23.34 -34.43
N ASN A 483 -29.09 -22.02 -34.62
CA ASN A 483 -29.64 -21.10 -33.64
C ASN A 483 -31.16 -21.29 -33.44
N ILE A 484 -31.88 -21.66 -34.55
CA ILE A 484 -33.33 -21.83 -34.48
C ILE A 484 -33.71 -23.04 -33.66
N TYR A 485 -32.96 -24.16 -33.80
CA TYR A 485 -33.15 -25.32 -32.94
C TYR A 485 -32.93 -24.95 -31.46
N ALA A 486 -31.80 -24.33 -31.15
CA ALA A 486 -31.50 -23.94 -29.76
C ALA A 486 -32.53 -23.00 -29.17
N ALA A 487 -32.98 -22.00 -29.93
CA ALA A 487 -34.01 -21.06 -29.49
C ALA A 487 -35.36 -21.76 -29.21
N GLN A 488 -35.79 -22.71 -30.08
CA GLN A 488 -37.03 -23.45 -29.89
C GLN A 488 -36.95 -24.37 -28.67
N GLU A 489 -35.84 -25.08 -28.48
CA GLU A 489 -35.67 -25.94 -27.34
C GLU A 489 -35.58 -25.17 -26.01
N THR A 490 -34.94 -24.00 -26.01
CA THR A 490 -34.91 -23.13 -24.84
C THR A 490 -36.29 -22.61 -24.48
N LEU A 491 -37.09 -22.19 -25.45
CA LEU A 491 -38.49 -21.79 -25.22
C LEU A 491 -39.35 -22.95 -24.73
N LYS A 492 -39.19 -24.17 -25.29
CA LYS A 492 -39.86 -25.39 -24.86
C LYS A 492 -39.50 -25.76 -23.43
N MET A 493 -38.23 -25.57 -23.03
CA MET A 493 -37.76 -25.73 -21.67
C MET A 493 -38.41 -24.72 -20.71
N GLY A 494 -38.54 -23.47 -21.13
CA GLY A 494 -39.08 -22.35 -20.39
C GLY A 494 -38.11 -21.78 -19.36
N GLU A 495 -38.30 -20.54 -18.99
CA GLU A 495 -37.45 -19.75 -18.12
C GLU A 495 -37.06 -20.50 -16.82
N LYS A 496 -38.06 -21.02 -16.08
CA LYS A 496 -37.83 -21.62 -14.78
C LYS A 496 -36.88 -22.80 -14.82
N LYS A 497 -37.05 -23.73 -15.76
CA LYS A 497 -36.18 -24.90 -15.89
C LYS A 497 -34.81 -24.52 -16.39
N PHE A 498 -34.74 -23.57 -17.33
CA PHE A 498 -33.49 -23.08 -17.87
C PHE A 498 -32.65 -22.40 -16.77
N ARG A 499 -33.26 -21.51 -16.00
CA ARG A 499 -32.60 -20.82 -14.87
C ARG A 499 -32.11 -21.84 -13.80
N THR A 500 -32.97 -22.76 -13.37
CA THR A 500 -32.58 -23.82 -12.42
C THR A 500 -31.43 -24.69 -12.96
N GLY A 501 -31.36 -24.87 -14.29
CA GLY A 501 -30.23 -25.53 -14.93
C GLY A 501 -28.95 -24.71 -14.89
N LEU A 502 -29.06 -23.41 -15.13
CA LEU A 502 -27.93 -22.46 -15.06
C LEU A 502 -27.37 -22.31 -13.64
N ASP A 503 -28.19 -22.43 -12.60
CA ASP A 503 -27.76 -22.44 -11.19
C ASP A 503 -26.77 -23.58 -10.85
N LYS A 504 -26.64 -24.60 -11.72
CA LYS A 504 -25.63 -25.67 -11.60
C LYS A 504 -24.26 -25.28 -12.16
N PHE A 505 -24.16 -24.13 -12.79
CA PHE A 505 -22.94 -23.53 -13.30
C PHE A 505 -22.57 -22.32 -12.43
N ILE A 506 -21.50 -21.63 -12.80
CA ILE A 506 -20.94 -20.51 -12.02
C ILE A 506 -21.60 -19.15 -12.26
N PHE A 507 -22.80 -19.10 -12.88
CA PHE A 507 -23.46 -17.82 -13.18
C PHE A 507 -23.90 -17.10 -11.91
N GLY A 508 -23.50 -15.83 -11.76
CA GLY A 508 -23.80 -15.01 -10.60
C GLY A 508 -22.93 -15.30 -9.38
N GLU A 509 -21.96 -16.21 -9.47
CA GLU A 509 -21.06 -16.55 -8.39
C GLU A 509 -19.69 -15.91 -8.58
N ASP A 510 -19.09 -15.42 -7.49
CA ASP A 510 -17.69 -15.01 -7.46
C ASP A 510 -16.79 -16.27 -7.46
N LEU A 511 -15.78 -16.26 -8.30
CA LEU A 511 -14.75 -17.30 -8.26
C LEU A 511 -13.83 -17.05 -7.06
N ASP A 512 -13.61 -18.08 -6.24
CA ASP A 512 -12.67 -18.05 -5.12
C ASP A 512 -11.21 -18.10 -5.62
N LEU A 513 -10.79 -17.00 -6.25
CA LEU A 513 -9.45 -16.80 -6.79
C LEU A 513 -8.79 -15.59 -6.13
N PRO A 514 -7.46 -15.60 -5.97
CA PRO A 514 -6.75 -14.49 -5.34
C PRO A 514 -6.72 -13.21 -6.19
N ILE A 515 -7.09 -13.31 -7.47
CA ILE A 515 -7.23 -12.16 -8.39
C ILE A 515 -8.72 -11.90 -8.64
N SER A 516 -9.08 -10.62 -8.76
CA SER A 516 -10.45 -10.23 -9.07
C SER A 516 -10.83 -10.64 -10.49
N MET A 517 -11.98 -11.30 -10.63
CA MET A 517 -12.58 -11.67 -11.91
C MET A 517 -14.03 -11.24 -11.93
N ASN A 518 -14.53 -10.80 -13.08
CA ASN A 518 -15.93 -10.48 -13.21
C ASN A 518 -16.77 -11.77 -13.12
N PRO A 519 -17.84 -11.79 -12.33
CA PRO A 519 -18.77 -12.91 -12.29
C PRO A 519 -19.36 -13.19 -13.67
N ALA A 520 -19.61 -14.44 -13.97
CA ALA A 520 -20.35 -14.81 -15.17
C ALA A 520 -21.80 -14.31 -15.04
N GLN A 521 -22.33 -13.67 -16.10
CA GLN A 521 -23.68 -13.11 -16.13
C GLN A 521 -24.51 -13.81 -17.21
N ILE A 522 -25.80 -14.01 -16.92
CA ILE A 522 -26.75 -14.56 -17.86
C ILE A 522 -27.31 -13.45 -18.78
N SER A 523 -27.57 -12.28 -18.19
CA SER A 523 -28.08 -11.11 -18.88
C SER A 523 -27.70 -9.84 -18.10
N ASN A 524 -27.87 -8.67 -18.70
CA ASN A 524 -27.58 -7.39 -18.05
C ASN A 524 -28.46 -7.10 -16.81
N GLU A 525 -29.69 -7.66 -16.78
CA GLU A 525 -30.67 -7.43 -15.70
C GLU A 525 -30.89 -8.67 -14.83
N ASP A 526 -30.10 -9.71 -15.04
CA ASP A 526 -30.22 -11.02 -14.38
C ASP A 526 -31.65 -11.60 -14.40
N SER A 527 -32.39 -11.30 -15.46
CA SER A 527 -33.74 -11.76 -15.70
C SER A 527 -34.04 -12.03 -17.18
N PHE A 528 -34.95 -12.97 -17.46
CA PHE A 528 -35.51 -13.21 -18.78
C PHE A 528 -36.87 -12.50 -18.88
N ASN A 529 -36.86 -11.23 -19.19
CA ASN A 529 -38.09 -10.40 -19.24
C ASN A 529 -38.95 -10.62 -20.49
N SER A 530 -38.51 -11.47 -21.41
CA SER A 530 -39.28 -11.80 -22.63
C SER A 530 -38.87 -13.15 -23.23
N ASP A 531 -39.75 -13.74 -24.01
CA ASP A 531 -39.48 -14.95 -24.80
C ASP A 531 -38.33 -14.74 -25.81
N ILE A 532 -38.17 -13.50 -26.32
CA ILE A 532 -37.07 -13.14 -27.23
C ILE A 532 -35.74 -13.29 -26.49
N LEU A 533 -35.63 -12.71 -25.30
CA LEU A 533 -34.41 -12.78 -24.51
C LEU A 533 -34.10 -14.22 -24.09
N LEU A 534 -35.12 -14.98 -23.68
CA LEU A 534 -34.98 -16.38 -23.35
C LEU A 534 -34.46 -17.21 -24.53
N ALA A 535 -35.06 -17.01 -25.73
CA ALA A 535 -34.65 -17.69 -26.95
C ALA A 535 -33.23 -17.31 -27.37
N ASP A 536 -32.92 -16.00 -27.31
CA ASP A 536 -31.60 -15.46 -27.71
C ASP A 536 -30.47 -15.91 -26.79
N THR A 537 -30.75 -16.07 -25.50
CA THR A 537 -29.76 -16.60 -24.52
C THR A 537 -29.45 -18.07 -24.76
N GLY A 538 -30.31 -18.83 -25.40
CA GLY A 538 -30.12 -20.26 -25.64
C GLY A 538 -29.04 -20.62 -26.67
N TYR A 539 -28.51 -19.63 -27.45
CA TYR A 539 -27.59 -19.92 -28.54
C TYR A 539 -26.40 -18.97 -28.71
#